data_62c3f1c5a8446783c93e1ca4e64ea48f
#
_entry.id   62c3f1c5a8446783c93e1ca4e64ea48f
#
_cell.length_a   1.000
_cell.length_b   1.000
_cell.length_c   1.000
_cell.angle_alpha   90.00
_cell.angle_beta   90.00
_cell.angle_gamma   90.00
#
_symmetry.space_group_name_H-M   'P 1'
#
loop_
_entity.id
_entity.type
_entity.pdbx_description
1 polymer ?
#
loop_
_entity_poly.entity_id
_entity_poly.type
_entity_poly.pdbx_seq_one_letter_code
_entity_poly.pdbx_strand_id
1 'polypeptide(L)'
;MSIMGLKKKQPKTFKVKVITMDAEMEFSCEVKWKGKDLFDLVCRTIGLRETWFFGLQFIVKDTFAWLKPEKRVLDQEVPKEDPITFHFLAKFYPEKVEEELVQEITQHLFFLQVKKQILDEEIYCSPEASVLLASYAVQAKYGDYDPNFHKPGFLAQDELLPKRVLKQYQMTADMWEEKITAWYAEHRGIARDEAEMEYLKIAQDLEMYGVNYFPITQNKRDTDLLLGVDALGLHIYIPDNKLSSKKSFAWSGIRNISYSEKEFTIKPLDKKAEVFKFYSSQLRVNKLILQLCIENHDLFMRRRKVDSIEVQQMKAQAREEKARKKMERQRLAREKKLREEAERAKEDLERRLYQLQDESRLANEALIRSEETADLLAEKAQIAEEEAKLLAQKAAEAEQERQRLEVTALKTKEEKRLMEQKMREAELIAVKLVEESERRSKEAEQLKQDLNEAREAERRAKHRLLEITKPSYPVIASYPAHPPADVGDLNLESGSFKFDFKDTDMKRLSMEIERERVEYMEKSKHLQEQLKELKTEIEALKLEERQANMGIPTNATMEFSDNAYTPLSNDAKCWSNSAGQTTFLENMDR
;
A
#
# COMPACT_ATOMS: atom_id res chain seq x y z
N MET A 1 24.15 4.58 59.95
CA MET A 1 23.92 5.64 58.92
C MET A 1 22.87 5.12 57.95
N SER A 2 21.61 5.60 58.09
CA SER A 2 20.50 5.21 57.24
C SER A 2 20.59 5.90 55.90
N ILE A 3 20.73 5.14 54.82
CA ILE A 3 20.67 5.63 53.48
C ILE A 3 19.18 5.95 53.17
N MET A 4 18.83 7.26 53.24
CA MET A 4 17.53 7.75 52.78
C MET A 4 17.40 7.46 51.30
N GLY A 5 16.60 6.43 50.94
CA GLY A 5 16.20 6.18 49.56
C GLY A 5 15.36 7.36 49.06
N LEU A 6 15.93 8.13 48.15
CA LEU A 6 15.21 9.11 47.37
C LEU A 6 14.10 8.38 46.60
N LYS A 7 12.86 8.38 47.13
CA LYS A 7 11.66 8.00 46.35
C LYS A 7 11.56 8.93 45.17
N LYS A 8 11.95 8.48 43.97
CA LYS A 8 11.62 9.17 42.73
C LYS A 8 10.10 9.39 42.73
N LYS A 9 9.64 10.63 42.88
CA LYS A 9 8.23 10.98 42.69
C LYS A 9 7.84 10.48 41.31
N GLN A 10 6.88 9.56 41.22
CA GLN A 10 6.30 9.16 39.94
C GLN A 10 5.81 10.41 39.22
N PRO A 11 6.13 10.58 37.94
CA PRO A 11 5.65 11.73 37.19
C PRO A 11 4.11 11.70 37.19
N LYS A 12 3.50 12.85 37.47
CA LYS A 12 2.05 12.99 37.32
C LYS A 12 1.69 12.82 35.84
N THR A 13 0.83 11.89 35.55
CA THR A 13 0.36 11.56 34.19
C THR A 13 -1.11 11.93 34.02
N PHE A 14 -1.52 12.14 32.78
CA PHE A 14 -2.91 12.28 32.35
C PHE A 14 -3.16 11.40 31.12
N LYS A 15 -4.40 11.00 30.90
CA LYS A 15 -4.77 10.11 29.80
C LYS A 15 -5.15 10.92 28.56
N VAL A 16 -4.74 10.45 27.42
CA VAL A 16 -5.05 11.04 26.12
C VAL A 16 -5.53 9.92 25.19
N LYS A 17 -6.64 10.18 24.51
CA LYS A 17 -7.16 9.38 23.41
C LYS A 17 -6.86 10.10 22.10
N VAL A 18 -6.22 9.43 21.17
CA VAL A 18 -5.97 9.94 19.82
C VAL A 18 -6.73 9.09 18.82
N ILE A 19 -7.58 9.73 18.04
CA ILE A 19 -8.38 9.11 16.99
C ILE A 19 -7.78 9.49 15.66
N THR A 20 -7.35 8.49 14.89
CA THR A 20 -6.99 8.62 13.48
C THR A 20 -8.21 8.30 12.61
N MET A 21 -8.06 8.33 11.32
CA MET A 21 -9.15 7.99 10.40
C MET A 21 -9.52 6.49 10.43
N ASP A 22 -8.60 5.64 10.90
CA ASP A 22 -8.70 4.17 10.87
C ASP A 22 -8.47 3.49 12.22
N ALA A 23 -8.01 4.23 13.24
CA ALA A 23 -7.66 3.64 14.54
C ALA A 23 -7.89 4.60 15.71
N GLU A 24 -8.00 4.02 16.90
CA GLU A 24 -8.03 4.74 18.17
C GLU A 24 -6.85 4.29 19.03
N MET A 25 -6.17 5.22 19.65
CA MET A 25 -5.00 4.97 20.49
C MET A 25 -5.11 5.71 21.81
N GLU A 26 -4.75 5.05 22.90
CA GLU A 26 -4.69 5.68 24.21
C GLU A 26 -3.25 5.80 24.72
N PHE A 27 -2.93 6.94 25.28
CA PHE A 27 -1.61 7.25 25.81
C PHE A 27 -1.68 7.80 27.23
N SER A 28 -0.68 7.46 28.03
CA SER A 28 -0.41 8.05 29.34
C SER A 28 0.69 9.08 29.20
N CYS A 29 0.33 10.35 29.25
CA CYS A 29 1.24 11.48 29.01
C CYS A 29 1.67 12.12 30.32
N GLU A 30 2.91 12.55 30.42
CA GLU A 30 3.37 13.34 31.58
C GLU A 30 2.80 14.75 31.52
N VAL A 31 2.42 15.31 32.68
CA VAL A 31 1.86 16.67 32.80
C VAL A 31 2.76 17.77 32.19
N LYS A 32 4.06 17.54 32.12
CA LYS A 32 5.03 18.48 31.54
C LYS A 32 5.15 18.41 30.02
N TRP A 33 4.53 17.41 29.38
CA TRP A 33 4.65 17.20 27.94
C TRP A 33 4.09 18.38 27.14
N LYS A 34 4.86 18.75 26.13
CA LYS A 34 4.44 19.71 25.11
C LYS A 34 3.62 19.00 24.04
N GLY A 35 2.89 19.79 23.24
CA GLY A 35 2.16 19.26 22.09
C GLY A 35 3.04 18.46 21.14
N LYS A 36 4.31 18.89 20.96
CA LYS A 36 5.29 18.16 20.16
C LYS A 36 5.57 16.75 20.68
N ASP A 37 5.74 16.59 22.00
CA ASP A 37 6.05 15.29 22.60
C ASP A 37 4.93 14.26 22.34
N LEU A 38 3.67 14.72 22.45
CA LEU A 38 2.51 13.91 22.13
C LEU A 38 2.42 13.61 20.63
N PHE A 39 2.57 14.63 19.78
CA PHE A 39 2.53 14.49 18.34
C PHE A 39 3.61 13.52 17.82
N ASP A 40 4.86 13.69 18.28
CA ASP A 40 5.96 12.82 17.92
C ASP A 40 5.75 11.37 18.39
N LEU A 41 5.10 11.17 19.55
CA LEU A 41 4.72 9.83 20.02
C LEU A 41 3.69 9.20 19.07
N VAL A 42 2.64 9.91 18.71
CA VAL A 42 1.62 9.44 17.77
C VAL A 42 2.26 9.06 16.43
N CYS A 43 3.04 9.97 15.84
CA CYS A 43 3.69 9.73 14.55
C CYS A 43 4.62 8.49 14.58
N ARG A 44 5.37 8.31 15.68
CA ARG A 44 6.20 7.11 15.86
C ARG A 44 5.38 5.84 16.01
N THR A 45 4.24 5.93 16.69
CA THR A 45 3.36 4.77 16.90
C THR A 45 2.78 4.26 15.59
N ILE A 46 2.37 5.15 14.70
CA ILE A 46 1.82 4.80 13.38
C ILE A 46 2.90 4.65 12.28
N GLY A 47 4.17 4.91 12.59
CA GLY A 47 5.27 4.80 11.61
C GLY A 47 5.33 5.95 10.58
N LEU A 48 4.71 7.09 10.88
CA LEU A 48 4.64 8.24 9.99
C LEU A 48 5.91 9.09 10.07
N ARG A 49 6.56 9.32 8.93
CA ARG A 49 7.74 10.19 8.78
C ARG A 49 7.39 11.53 8.14
N GLU A 50 6.35 11.59 7.33
CA GLU A 50 5.87 12.81 6.66
C GLU A 50 4.96 13.62 7.60
N THR A 51 5.51 13.97 8.75
CA THR A 51 4.77 14.58 9.86
C THR A 51 4.27 15.99 9.57
N TRP A 52 4.86 16.69 8.60
CA TRP A 52 4.58 18.09 8.29
C TRP A 52 3.20 18.36 7.69
N PHE A 53 2.50 17.32 7.24
CA PHE A 53 1.12 17.45 6.75
C PHE A 53 0.09 17.39 7.86
N PHE A 54 0.42 16.80 9.01
CA PHE A 54 -0.55 16.39 10.01
C PHE A 54 -0.53 17.27 11.27
N GLY A 55 -1.58 17.17 12.05
CA GLY A 55 -1.71 17.82 13.33
C GLY A 55 -2.67 17.09 14.25
N LEU A 56 -2.64 17.47 15.52
CA LEU A 56 -3.61 17.04 16.52
C LEU A 56 -4.67 18.13 16.68
N GLN A 57 -5.88 17.83 16.25
CA GLN A 57 -7.04 18.70 16.35
C GLN A 57 -7.86 18.35 17.59
N PHE A 58 -8.47 19.36 18.21
CA PHE A 58 -9.41 19.19 19.30
C PHE A 58 -10.52 20.25 19.23
N ILE A 59 -11.64 19.97 19.85
CA ILE A 59 -12.81 20.86 19.82
C ILE A 59 -12.86 21.65 21.13
N VAL A 60 -13.06 22.96 21.01
CA VAL A 60 -13.27 23.87 22.14
C VAL A 60 -14.39 24.82 21.80
N LYS A 61 -15.46 24.81 22.61
CA LYS A 61 -16.60 25.76 22.46
C LYS A 61 -17.10 25.80 21.00
N ASP A 62 -17.40 24.66 20.44
CA ASP A 62 -17.94 24.46 19.09
C ASP A 62 -17.00 24.91 17.93
N THR A 63 -15.74 25.20 18.24
CA THR A 63 -14.72 25.50 17.25
C THR A 63 -13.56 24.51 17.37
N PHE A 64 -12.95 24.18 16.24
CA PHE A 64 -11.76 23.36 16.27
C PHE A 64 -10.50 24.18 16.52
N ALA A 65 -9.53 23.58 17.16
CA ALA A 65 -8.21 24.14 17.38
C ALA A 65 -7.13 23.08 17.13
N TRP A 66 -5.95 23.53 16.73
CA TRP A 66 -4.80 22.65 16.55
C TRP A 66 -3.88 22.73 17.77
N LEU A 67 -3.43 21.58 18.24
CA LEU A 67 -2.48 21.48 19.33
C LEU A 67 -1.15 22.15 18.93
N LYS A 68 -0.74 23.15 19.70
CA LYS A 68 0.51 23.87 19.45
C LYS A 68 1.70 23.06 19.95
N PRO A 69 2.70 22.79 19.09
CA PRO A 69 3.83 21.96 19.47
C PRO A 69 4.65 22.53 20.62
N GLU A 70 4.85 23.84 20.68
CA GLU A 70 5.74 24.52 21.64
C GLU A 70 5.15 24.64 23.04
N LYS A 71 3.82 24.56 23.18
CA LYS A 71 3.13 24.73 24.46
C LYS A 71 2.85 23.38 25.11
N ARG A 72 2.84 23.34 26.44
CA ARG A 72 2.39 22.15 27.15
C ARG A 72 0.95 21.82 26.77
N VAL A 73 0.62 20.53 26.70
CA VAL A 73 -0.73 20.09 26.33
C VAL A 73 -1.77 20.69 27.27
N LEU A 74 -1.54 20.63 28.58
CA LEU A 74 -2.49 21.09 29.59
C LEU A 74 -2.53 22.63 29.77
N ASP A 75 -1.56 23.36 29.24
CA ASP A 75 -1.56 24.85 29.25
C ASP A 75 -2.35 25.42 28.05
N GLN A 76 -2.85 24.56 27.18
CA GLN A 76 -3.72 24.93 26.07
C GLN A 76 -5.18 24.75 26.49
N GLU A 77 -6.08 25.40 25.79
CA GLU A 77 -7.51 25.31 26.09
C GLU A 77 -8.11 23.98 25.64
N VAL A 78 -7.49 22.85 26.04
CA VAL A 78 -7.98 21.51 25.71
C VAL A 78 -9.22 21.17 26.52
N PRO A 79 -10.11 20.28 26.03
CA PRO A 79 -11.26 19.79 26.78
C PRO A 79 -10.83 19.20 28.13
N LYS A 80 -11.64 19.41 29.18
CA LYS A 80 -11.41 18.87 30.51
C LYS A 80 -12.08 17.50 30.66
N GLU A 81 -11.77 16.61 29.75
CA GLU A 81 -12.27 15.23 29.71
C GLU A 81 -11.14 14.27 30.13
N ASP A 82 -11.48 13.08 30.60
CA ASP A 82 -10.55 12.02 30.90
C ASP A 82 -11.03 10.71 30.25
N PRO A 83 -10.37 10.25 29.19
CA PRO A 83 -9.20 10.79 28.51
C PRO A 83 -9.47 12.03 27.66
N ILE A 84 -8.47 12.92 27.52
CA ILE A 84 -8.55 14.07 26.60
C ILE A 84 -8.48 13.54 25.18
N THR A 85 -9.47 13.88 24.36
CA THR A 85 -9.58 13.38 23.00
C THR A 85 -8.96 14.35 21.98
N PHE A 86 -8.09 13.81 21.11
CA PHE A 86 -7.53 14.49 19.96
C PHE A 86 -7.82 13.71 18.68
N HIS A 87 -8.03 14.44 17.59
CA HIS A 87 -8.13 13.86 16.25
C HIS A 87 -6.82 14.09 15.50
N PHE A 88 -6.19 13.02 15.03
CA PHE A 88 -5.01 13.10 14.21
C PHE A 88 -5.42 13.20 12.74
N LEU A 89 -5.27 14.39 12.16
CA LEU A 89 -5.79 14.71 10.84
C LEU A 89 -4.74 15.42 9.99
N ALA A 90 -4.88 15.30 8.66
CA ALA A 90 -4.14 16.13 7.73
C ALA A 90 -4.60 17.59 7.91
N LYS A 91 -3.64 18.43 8.23
CA LYS A 91 -3.81 19.87 8.44
C LYS A 91 -3.46 20.65 7.18
N PHE A 92 -2.48 20.18 6.45
CA PHE A 92 -1.97 20.77 5.21
C PHE A 92 -2.04 19.76 4.09
N TYR A 93 -2.36 20.24 2.91
CA TYR A 93 -2.53 19.39 1.74
C TYR A 93 -1.36 19.57 0.76
N PRO A 94 -0.98 18.53 0.02
CA PRO A 94 0.04 18.64 -1.02
C PRO A 94 -0.46 19.51 -2.19
N GLU A 95 0.46 20.13 -2.92
CA GLU A 95 0.15 20.75 -4.21
C GLU A 95 -0.08 19.67 -5.27
N LYS A 96 0.70 18.57 -5.18
CA LYS A 96 0.59 17.40 -6.03
C LYS A 96 0.73 16.13 -5.22
N VAL A 97 -0.33 15.38 -5.10
CA VAL A 97 -0.37 14.17 -4.25
C VAL A 97 0.66 13.13 -4.68
N GLU A 98 0.85 12.92 -5.99
CA GLU A 98 1.76 11.91 -6.51
C GLU A 98 3.24 12.23 -6.26
N GLU A 99 3.61 13.50 -6.23
CA GLU A 99 4.99 13.95 -6.05
C GLU A 99 5.38 14.07 -4.57
N GLU A 100 4.40 14.42 -3.73
CA GLU A 100 4.65 14.82 -2.34
C GLU A 100 4.32 13.75 -1.32
N LEU A 101 3.31 12.90 -1.54
CA LEU A 101 2.94 11.82 -0.62
C LEU A 101 3.76 10.57 -0.92
N VAL A 102 4.81 10.38 -0.14
CA VAL A 102 5.83 9.35 -0.40
C VAL A 102 5.52 8.04 0.29
N GLN A 103 5.13 8.10 1.59
CA GLN A 103 4.84 6.91 2.38
C GLN A 103 3.41 6.40 2.13
N GLU A 104 3.24 5.10 2.05
CA GLU A 104 1.91 4.47 1.93
C GLU A 104 0.96 4.87 3.07
N ILE A 105 1.48 4.95 4.31
CA ILE A 105 0.66 5.37 5.45
C ILE A 105 0.18 6.81 5.30
N THR A 106 1.00 7.70 4.73
CA THR A 106 0.59 9.08 4.44
C THR A 106 -0.51 9.11 3.41
N GLN A 107 -0.34 8.37 2.31
CA GLN A 107 -1.35 8.24 1.24
C GLN A 107 -2.66 7.68 1.80
N HIS A 108 -2.59 6.62 2.60
CA HIS A 108 -3.75 6.00 3.21
C HIS A 108 -4.55 6.95 4.12
N LEU A 109 -3.87 7.67 5.02
CA LEU A 109 -4.52 8.62 5.92
C LEU A 109 -5.16 9.78 5.14
N PHE A 110 -4.51 10.27 4.09
CA PHE A 110 -5.09 11.28 3.19
C PHE A 110 -6.30 10.73 2.45
N PHE A 111 -6.20 9.52 1.90
CA PHE A 111 -7.31 8.86 1.22
C PHE A 111 -8.55 8.76 2.11
N LEU A 112 -8.38 8.27 3.33
CA LEU A 112 -9.49 8.12 4.28
C LEU A 112 -10.11 9.47 4.65
N GLN A 113 -9.29 10.49 4.92
CA GLN A 113 -9.78 11.82 5.28
C GLN A 113 -10.50 12.49 4.12
N VAL A 114 -9.92 12.50 2.93
CA VAL A 114 -10.53 13.10 1.74
C VAL A 114 -11.81 12.37 1.34
N LYS A 115 -11.80 11.03 1.40
CA LYS A 115 -13.00 10.22 1.19
C LYS A 115 -14.12 10.62 2.15
N LYS A 116 -13.80 10.75 3.44
CA LYS A 116 -14.78 11.19 4.44
C LYS A 116 -15.30 12.59 4.14
N GLN A 117 -14.44 13.53 3.81
CA GLN A 117 -14.84 14.90 3.49
C GLN A 117 -15.76 15.00 2.25
N ILE A 118 -15.55 14.12 1.26
CA ILE A 118 -16.42 14.05 0.09
C ILE A 118 -17.79 13.45 0.48
N LEU A 119 -17.80 12.39 1.27
CA LEU A 119 -19.03 11.73 1.74
C LEU A 119 -19.85 12.63 2.68
N ASP A 120 -19.17 13.39 3.55
CA ASP A 120 -19.77 14.36 4.48
C ASP A 120 -20.15 15.69 3.78
N GLU A 121 -19.92 15.81 2.46
CA GLU A 121 -20.23 16.97 1.63
C GLU A 121 -19.41 18.23 1.98
N GLU A 122 -18.30 18.07 2.71
CA GLU A 122 -17.32 19.14 2.95
C GLU A 122 -16.59 19.54 1.67
N ILE A 123 -16.33 18.57 0.80
CA ILE A 123 -15.79 18.75 -0.55
C ILE A 123 -16.89 18.42 -1.55
N TYR A 124 -17.26 19.41 -2.35
CA TYR A 124 -18.23 19.20 -3.43
C TYR A 124 -17.63 18.28 -4.49
N CYS A 125 -18.43 17.31 -4.92
CA CYS A 125 -18.08 16.39 -5.99
C CYS A 125 -19.27 16.20 -6.92
N SER A 126 -19.03 16.22 -8.24
CA SER A 126 -20.10 15.93 -9.22
C SER A 126 -20.54 14.47 -9.11
N PRO A 127 -21.74 14.12 -9.54
CA PRO A 127 -22.21 12.73 -9.50
C PRO A 127 -21.31 11.75 -10.26
N GLU A 128 -20.82 12.18 -11.44
CA GLU A 128 -19.93 11.37 -12.28
C GLU A 128 -18.59 11.12 -11.59
N ALA A 129 -17.98 12.19 -11.04
CA ALA A 129 -16.75 12.07 -10.28
C ALA A 129 -16.95 11.25 -8.98
N SER A 130 -18.13 11.37 -8.33
CA SER A 130 -18.45 10.58 -7.13
C SER A 130 -18.50 9.08 -7.43
N VAL A 131 -19.08 8.66 -8.56
CA VAL A 131 -19.12 7.26 -8.98
C VAL A 131 -17.73 6.74 -9.30
N LEU A 132 -16.92 7.53 -10.01
CA LEU A 132 -15.53 7.18 -10.32
C LEU A 132 -14.68 7.05 -9.04
N LEU A 133 -14.79 8.00 -8.12
CA LEU A 133 -14.12 7.94 -6.83
C LEU A 133 -14.59 6.73 -6.00
N ALA A 134 -15.90 6.45 -6.00
CA ALA A 134 -16.44 5.27 -5.34
C ALA A 134 -15.85 3.98 -5.90
N SER A 135 -15.68 3.87 -7.22
CA SER A 135 -15.09 2.67 -7.84
C SER A 135 -13.64 2.42 -7.42
N TYR A 136 -12.82 3.47 -7.31
CA TYR A 136 -11.47 3.34 -6.76
C TYR A 136 -11.48 3.00 -5.26
N ALA A 137 -12.41 3.54 -4.49
CA ALA A 137 -12.57 3.19 -3.08
C ALA A 137 -12.96 1.72 -2.90
N VAL A 138 -13.80 1.19 -3.78
CA VAL A 138 -14.18 -0.23 -3.82
C VAL A 138 -12.96 -1.09 -4.20
N GLN A 139 -12.21 -0.70 -5.23
CA GLN A 139 -10.97 -1.39 -5.62
C GLN A 139 -9.96 -1.42 -4.47
N ALA A 140 -9.78 -0.31 -3.76
CA ALA A 140 -8.88 -0.25 -2.61
C ALA A 140 -9.34 -1.15 -1.45
N LYS A 141 -10.65 -1.34 -1.27
CA LYS A 141 -11.22 -2.14 -0.17
C LYS A 141 -11.27 -3.63 -0.49
N TYR A 142 -11.73 -3.99 -1.68
CA TYR A 142 -12.07 -5.37 -2.06
C TYR A 142 -11.04 -6.01 -3.00
N GLY A 143 -10.13 -5.23 -3.62
CA GLY A 143 -9.23 -5.72 -4.66
C GLY A 143 -9.95 -5.93 -5.99
N ASP A 144 -9.46 -6.86 -6.80
CA ASP A 144 -9.98 -7.08 -8.16
C ASP A 144 -11.42 -7.59 -8.18
N TYR A 145 -12.21 -7.05 -9.10
CA TYR A 145 -13.58 -7.51 -9.32
C TYR A 145 -13.61 -8.97 -9.80
N ASP A 146 -14.41 -9.78 -9.10
CA ASP A 146 -14.72 -11.17 -9.49
C ASP A 146 -16.24 -11.38 -9.45
N PRO A 147 -16.89 -11.66 -10.60
CA PRO A 147 -18.34 -11.87 -10.69
C PRO A 147 -18.88 -13.03 -9.82
N ASN A 148 -18.02 -13.98 -9.48
CA ASN A 148 -18.42 -15.13 -8.65
C ASN A 148 -18.59 -14.75 -7.17
N PHE A 149 -17.81 -13.79 -6.69
CA PHE A 149 -17.82 -13.33 -5.31
C PHE A 149 -18.62 -12.04 -5.13
N HIS A 150 -18.47 -11.08 -6.03
CA HIS A 150 -19.13 -9.78 -5.96
C HIS A 150 -20.48 -9.81 -6.66
N LYS A 151 -21.47 -10.41 -5.97
CA LYS A 151 -22.86 -10.47 -6.46
C LYS A 151 -23.58 -9.15 -6.22
N PRO A 152 -24.64 -8.82 -7.00
CA PRO A 152 -25.45 -7.63 -6.76
C PRO A 152 -25.89 -7.50 -5.29
N GLY A 153 -25.75 -6.31 -4.72
CA GLY A 153 -26.00 -6.03 -3.30
C GLY A 153 -24.76 -6.11 -2.40
N PHE A 154 -23.58 -6.45 -2.92
CA PHE A 154 -22.37 -6.55 -2.08
C PHE A 154 -21.87 -5.19 -1.55
N LEU A 155 -22.22 -4.08 -2.21
CA LEU A 155 -21.90 -2.71 -1.78
C LEU A 155 -22.95 -2.08 -0.88
N ALA A 156 -24.05 -2.76 -0.58
CA ALA A 156 -25.19 -2.20 0.15
C ALA A 156 -24.87 -1.68 1.56
N GLN A 157 -23.77 -2.18 2.19
CA GLN A 157 -23.32 -1.75 3.51
C GLN A 157 -22.27 -0.64 3.46
N ASP A 158 -21.83 -0.24 2.28
CA ASP A 158 -20.77 0.74 2.11
C ASP A 158 -21.32 2.13 1.83
N GLU A 159 -20.85 3.12 2.60
CA GLU A 159 -21.07 4.51 2.26
C GLU A 159 -20.06 4.91 1.16
N LEU A 160 -20.56 5.00 -0.08
CA LEU A 160 -19.71 5.26 -1.25
C LEU A 160 -20.02 6.60 -1.94
N LEU A 161 -21.23 7.12 -1.79
CA LEU A 161 -21.69 8.32 -2.46
C LEU A 161 -22.19 9.36 -1.45
N PRO A 162 -21.94 10.67 -1.71
CA PRO A 162 -22.50 11.74 -0.90
C PRO A 162 -24.04 11.71 -0.88
N LYS A 163 -24.65 12.03 0.26
CA LYS A 163 -26.11 12.03 0.43
C LYS A 163 -26.83 12.94 -0.56
N ARG A 164 -26.20 14.05 -0.94
CA ARG A 164 -26.72 14.99 -1.95
C ARG A 164 -26.85 14.32 -3.31
N VAL A 165 -25.85 13.55 -3.74
CA VAL A 165 -25.87 12.83 -5.01
C VAL A 165 -27.01 11.83 -5.02
N LEU A 166 -27.18 11.06 -3.94
CA LEU A 166 -28.27 10.09 -3.80
C LEU A 166 -29.66 10.75 -3.84
N LYS A 167 -29.80 11.96 -3.25
CA LYS A 167 -31.06 12.69 -3.21
C LYS A 167 -31.38 13.43 -4.53
N GLN A 168 -30.36 13.90 -5.23
CA GLN A 168 -30.50 14.70 -6.44
C GLN A 168 -31.04 13.87 -7.63
N TYR A 169 -30.71 12.60 -7.66
CA TYR A 169 -31.04 11.70 -8.75
C TYR A 169 -32.02 10.63 -8.28
N GLN A 170 -33.12 10.41 -9.04
CA GLN A 170 -34.12 9.37 -8.77
C GLN A 170 -33.61 8.00 -9.21
N MET A 171 -32.47 7.57 -8.65
CA MET A 171 -31.87 6.27 -8.91
C MET A 171 -31.97 5.38 -7.68
N THR A 172 -32.23 4.10 -7.89
CA THR A 172 -32.22 3.10 -6.81
C THR A 172 -30.78 2.80 -6.36
N ALA A 173 -30.62 2.22 -5.19
CA ALA A 173 -29.31 1.78 -4.69
C ALA A 173 -28.64 0.79 -5.68
N ASP A 174 -29.43 -0.11 -6.26
CA ASP A 174 -28.95 -1.10 -7.23
C ASP A 174 -28.39 -0.44 -8.51
N MET A 175 -29.07 0.61 -9.00
CA MET A 175 -28.60 1.36 -10.17
C MET A 175 -27.27 2.10 -9.89
N TRP A 176 -27.09 2.60 -8.67
CA TRP A 176 -25.82 3.20 -8.26
C TRP A 176 -24.73 2.14 -8.15
N GLU A 177 -25.04 1.00 -7.54
CA GLU A 177 -24.12 -0.12 -7.42
C GLU A 177 -23.69 -0.62 -8.80
N GLU A 178 -24.61 -0.75 -9.76
CA GLU A 178 -24.29 -1.15 -11.13
C GLU A 178 -23.30 -0.18 -11.81
N LYS A 179 -23.54 1.14 -11.66
CA LYS A 179 -22.62 2.16 -12.20
C LYS A 179 -21.24 2.10 -11.57
N ILE A 180 -21.17 1.93 -10.26
CA ILE A 180 -19.90 1.83 -9.53
C ILE A 180 -19.19 0.54 -9.94
N THR A 181 -19.90 -0.58 -10.02
CA THR A 181 -19.35 -1.88 -10.38
C THR A 181 -18.83 -1.90 -11.82
N ALA A 182 -19.48 -1.19 -12.75
CA ALA A 182 -19.00 -1.05 -14.11
C ALA A 182 -17.61 -0.42 -14.18
N TRP A 183 -17.39 0.67 -13.45
CA TRP A 183 -16.06 1.30 -13.34
C TRP A 183 -15.08 0.45 -12.53
N TYR A 184 -15.56 -0.20 -11.46
CA TYR A 184 -14.75 -1.06 -10.62
C TYR A 184 -14.16 -2.24 -11.40
N ALA A 185 -14.93 -2.83 -12.31
CA ALA A 185 -14.46 -3.94 -13.15
C ALA A 185 -13.29 -3.55 -14.08
N GLU A 186 -13.22 -2.26 -14.50
CA GLU A 186 -12.12 -1.73 -15.32
C GLU A 186 -10.82 -1.55 -14.53
N HIS A 187 -10.89 -1.50 -13.20
CA HIS A 187 -9.72 -1.29 -12.32
C HIS A 187 -8.92 -2.56 -12.03
N ARG A 188 -9.20 -3.64 -12.73
CA ARG A 188 -8.56 -4.93 -12.50
C ARG A 188 -7.04 -4.85 -12.59
N GLY A 189 -6.35 -5.37 -11.58
CA GLY A 189 -4.90 -5.37 -11.46
C GLY A 189 -4.31 -4.14 -10.76
N ILE A 190 -5.15 -3.15 -10.42
CA ILE A 190 -4.73 -1.99 -9.63
C ILE A 190 -4.66 -2.41 -8.16
N ALA A 191 -3.50 -2.23 -7.56
CA ALA A 191 -3.33 -2.54 -6.15
C ALA A 191 -3.97 -1.48 -5.25
N ARG A 192 -4.16 -1.83 -3.97
CA ARG A 192 -4.77 -0.96 -2.97
C ARG A 192 -4.13 0.43 -2.92
N ASP A 193 -2.80 0.48 -2.77
CA ASP A 193 -2.03 1.72 -2.71
C ASP A 193 -2.13 2.55 -4.01
N GLU A 194 -2.17 1.88 -5.16
CA GLU A 194 -2.38 2.52 -6.46
C GLU A 194 -3.81 3.06 -6.60
N ALA A 195 -4.82 2.31 -6.15
CA ALA A 195 -6.21 2.75 -6.18
C ALA A 195 -6.47 3.94 -5.23
N GLU A 196 -5.89 3.93 -4.03
CA GLU A 196 -5.93 5.05 -3.10
C GLU A 196 -5.26 6.30 -3.69
N MET A 197 -4.15 6.14 -4.41
CA MET A 197 -3.46 7.24 -5.09
C MET A 197 -4.27 7.79 -6.26
N GLU A 198 -4.86 6.95 -7.10
CA GLU A 198 -5.73 7.39 -8.20
C GLU A 198 -6.97 8.14 -7.66
N TYR A 199 -7.55 7.66 -6.55
CA TYR A 199 -8.59 8.39 -5.84
C TYR A 199 -8.14 9.80 -5.46
N LEU A 200 -6.96 9.93 -4.86
CA LEU A 200 -6.41 11.21 -4.42
C LEU A 200 -6.08 12.14 -5.60
N LYS A 201 -5.58 11.61 -6.72
CA LYS A 201 -5.32 12.37 -7.94
C LYS A 201 -6.59 13.01 -8.50
N ILE A 202 -7.70 12.27 -8.51
CA ILE A 202 -8.98 12.80 -8.95
C ILE A 202 -9.51 13.81 -7.93
N ALA A 203 -9.40 13.49 -6.66
CA ALA A 203 -9.92 14.35 -5.60
C ALA A 203 -9.16 15.69 -5.48
N GLN A 204 -7.85 15.73 -5.79
CA GLN A 204 -7.08 16.98 -5.75
C GLN A 204 -7.53 18.01 -6.77
N ASP A 205 -8.17 17.58 -7.86
CA ASP A 205 -8.69 18.47 -8.91
C ASP A 205 -10.07 19.05 -8.57
N LEU A 206 -10.66 18.64 -7.43
CA LEU A 206 -11.90 19.22 -6.94
C LEU A 206 -11.65 20.62 -6.34
N GLU A 207 -12.49 21.59 -6.68
CA GLU A 207 -12.30 23.01 -6.35
C GLU A 207 -12.20 23.29 -4.85
N MET A 208 -12.80 22.43 -4.00
CA MET A 208 -12.80 22.58 -2.55
C MET A 208 -11.73 21.72 -1.86
N TYR A 209 -10.93 20.99 -2.61
CA TYR A 209 -9.90 20.13 -2.04
C TYR A 209 -8.84 20.92 -1.26
N GLY A 210 -8.65 20.56 0.01
CA GLY A 210 -7.62 21.16 0.87
C GLY A 210 -7.86 22.63 1.27
N VAL A 211 -9.00 23.20 0.92
CA VAL A 211 -9.32 24.61 1.20
C VAL A 211 -9.94 24.74 2.59
N ASN A 212 -9.31 25.53 3.45
CA ASN A 212 -9.88 25.94 4.73
C ASN A 212 -10.69 27.21 4.57
N TYR A 213 -12.01 27.16 4.78
CA TYR A 213 -12.92 28.29 4.60
C TYR A 213 -13.17 29.01 5.92
N PHE A 214 -13.06 30.34 5.89
CA PHE A 214 -13.34 31.23 7.03
C PHE A 214 -14.28 32.35 6.62
N PRO A 215 -15.33 32.63 7.42
CA PRO A 215 -16.18 33.78 7.17
C PRO A 215 -15.40 35.07 7.46
N ILE A 216 -15.43 35.98 6.50
CA ILE A 216 -14.80 37.31 6.59
C ILE A 216 -15.74 38.38 6.05
N THR A 217 -15.45 39.62 6.37
CA THR A 217 -16.16 40.78 5.82
C THR A 217 -15.19 41.70 5.10
N GLN A 218 -15.59 42.20 3.95
CA GLN A 218 -14.84 43.20 3.22
C GLN A 218 -15.42 44.56 3.52
N ASN A 219 -14.70 45.44 4.14
CA ASN A 219 -15.12 46.74 4.65
C ASN A 219 -16.05 46.67 5.88
N LYS A 220 -16.17 47.80 6.56
CA LYS A 220 -17.10 47.97 7.69
C LYS A 220 -18.60 47.91 7.29
N ARG A 221 -18.89 47.70 6.01
CA ARG A 221 -20.22 47.50 5.45
C ARG A 221 -20.34 46.05 4.99
N ASP A 222 -20.87 45.26 5.85
CA ASP A 222 -21.45 43.91 5.75
C ASP A 222 -21.49 43.22 4.36
N THR A 223 -20.35 43.15 3.65
CA THR A 223 -20.24 42.21 2.53
C THR A 223 -19.64 40.95 3.08
N ASP A 224 -20.49 39.97 3.36
CA ASP A 224 -20.05 38.63 3.78
C ASP A 224 -19.30 37.94 2.63
N LEU A 225 -18.11 37.50 2.93
CA LEU A 225 -17.24 36.73 2.02
C LEU A 225 -16.69 35.55 2.77
N LEU A 226 -16.11 34.61 2.03
CA LEU A 226 -15.31 33.52 2.58
C LEU A 226 -13.87 33.68 2.15
N LEU A 227 -12.97 33.58 3.10
CA LEU A 227 -11.56 33.39 2.84
C LEU A 227 -11.27 31.89 2.76
N GLY A 228 -10.73 31.44 1.65
CA GLY A 228 -10.12 30.12 1.52
C GLY A 228 -8.61 30.20 1.70
N VAL A 229 -8.07 29.29 2.46
CA VAL A 229 -6.61 29.14 2.68
C VAL A 229 -6.24 27.73 2.29
N ASP A 230 -5.35 27.59 1.33
CA ASP A 230 -4.89 26.29 0.83
C ASP A 230 -3.38 26.24 0.54
N ALA A 231 -2.93 25.18 -0.07
CA ALA A 231 -1.54 24.97 -0.43
C ALA A 231 -1.00 25.97 -1.49
N LEU A 232 -1.89 26.54 -2.31
CA LEU A 232 -1.53 27.40 -3.44
C LEU A 232 -1.59 28.90 -3.07
N GLY A 233 -2.44 29.27 -2.10
CA GLY A 233 -2.60 30.67 -1.77
C GLY A 233 -3.80 31.00 -0.89
N LEU A 234 -4.27 32.21 -1.08
CA LEU A 234 -5.46 32.76 -0.45
C LEU A 234 -6.50 33.06 -1.53
N HIS A 235 -7.72 32.64 -1.28
CA HIS A 235 -8.82 32.77 -2.23
C HIS A 235 -10.01 33.42 -1.55
N ILE A 236 -10.68 34.32 -2.26
CA ILE A 236 -11.87 35.00 -1.78
C ILE A 236 -13.08 34.47 -2.53
N TYR A 237 -14.06 34.00 -1.78
CA TYR A 237 -15.28 33.40 -2.31
C TYR A 237 -16.50 34.20 -1.87
N ILE A 238 -17.59 34.05 -2.62
CA ILE A 238 -18.91 34.45 -2.22
C ILE A 238 -19.50 33.33 -1.34
N PRO A 239 -20.22 33.62 -0.24
CA PRO A 239 -20.75 32.59 0.66
C PRO A 239 -21.56 31.50 -0.05
N ASP A 240 -22.37 31.89 -1.05
CA ASP A 240 -23.22 30.98 -1.81
C ASP A 240 -22.50 30.18 -2.90
N ASN A 241 -21.24 30.54 -3.18
CA ASN A 241 -20.45 29.86 -4.21
C ASN A 241 -19.00 29.63 -3.75
N LYS A 242 -18.75 28.45 -3.20
CA LYS A 242 -17.42 27.99 -2.78
C LYS A 242 -16.61 27.35 -3.91
N LEU A 243 -17.21 27.12 -5.09
CA LEU A 243 -16.55 26.43 -6.20
C LEU A 243 -15.71 27.39 -7.04
N SER A 244 -16.10 28.66 -7.12
CA SER A 244 -15.38 29.64 -7.92
C SER A 244 -14.95 30.83 -7.08
N SER A 245 -13.63 31.03 -6.99
CA SER A 245 -13.08 32.17 -6.26
C SER A 245 -13.27 33.47 -7.05
N LYS A 246 -13.74 34.52 -6.35
CA LYS A 246 -13.85 35.88 -6.88
C LYS A 246 -12.47 36.52 -7.11
N LYS A 247 -11.54 36.25 -6.24
CA LYS A 247 -10.16 36.76 -6.28
C LYS A 247 -9.22 35.74 -5.65
N SER A 248 -8.06 35.54 -6.27
CA SER A 248 -7.05 34.61 -5.79
C SER A 248 -5.70 35.32 -5.65
N PHE A 249 -4.97 34.95 -4.61
CA PHE A 249 -3.63 35.42 -4.32
C PHE A 249 -2.72 34.22 -4.14
N ALA A 250 -1.98 33.84 -5.16
CA ALA A 250 -0.98 32.78 -5.03
C ALA A 250 0.11 33.20 -4.04
N TRP A 251 0.65 32.25 -3.28
CA TRP A 251 1.73 32.52 -2.31
C TRP A 251 2.91 33.27 -2.94
N SER A 252 3.29 32.91 -4.15
CA SER A 252 4.35 33.61 -4.91
C SER A 252 4.02 35.07 -5.26
N GLY A 253 2.76 35.42 -5.31
CA GLY A 253 2.27 36.77 -5.62
C GLY A 253 1.98 37.65 -4.40
N ILE A 254 2.14 37.10 -3.19
CA ILE A 254 1.90 37.83 -1.95
C ILE A 254 3.24 38.36 -1.42
N ARG A 255 3.34 39.66 -1.30
CA ARG A 255 4.49 40.33 -0.68
C ARG A 255 4.46 40.28 0.84
N ASN A 256 3.25 40.52 1.40
CA ASN A 256 3.09 40.66 2.84
C ASN A 256 1.62 40.43 3.23
N ILE A 257 1.44 39.75 4.37
CA ILE A 257 0.15 39.69 5.07
C ILE A 257 0.37 40.37 6.42
N SER A 258 -0.38 41.40 6.71
CA SER A 258 -0.35 42.04 8.02
C SER A 258 -1.68 41.87 8.72
N TYR A 259 -1.61 41.67 10.03
CA TYR A 259 -2.77 41.58 10.92
C TYR A 259 -2.65 42.60 12.04
N SER A 260 -3.66 43.41 12.18
CA SER A 260 -3.73 44.42 13.24
C SER A 260 -5.16 44.51 13.77
N GLU A 261 -5.33 44.32 15.08
CA GLU A 261 -6.62 44.27 15.76
C GLU A 261 -7.57 43.19 15.20
N LYS A 262 -8.34 43.51 14.18
CA LYS A 262 -9.29 42.59 13.49
C LYS A 262 -9.15 42.68 11.98
N GLU A 263 -8.26 43.55 11.47
CA GLU A 263 -8.05 43.78 10.06
C GLU A 263 -6.86 42.95 9.56
N PHE A 264 -7.11 42.18 8.54
CA PHE A 264 -6.07 41.54 7.71
C PHE A 264 -5.86 42.38 6.46
N THR A 265 -4.60 42.54 6.09
CA THR A 265 -4.21 43.24 4.88
C THR A 265 -3.29 42.35 4.05
N ILE A 266 -3.71 41.99 2.85
CA ILE A 266 -2.91 41.27 1.87
C ILE A 266 -2.31 42.30 0.92
N LYS A 267 -0.97 42.37 0.90
CA LYS A 267 -0.22 43.24 -0.03
C LYS A 267 0.37 42.37 -1.14
N PRO A 268 -0.09 42.54 -2.38
CA PRO A 268 0.50 41.84 -3.53
C PRO A 268 1.97 42.23 -3.75
N LEU A 269 2.71 41.34 -4.44
CA LEU A 269 4.10 41.60 -4.87
C LEU A 269 4.14 42.73 -5.90
N ASP A 270 3.18 42.72 -6.83
CA ASP A 270 3.01 43.82 -7.79
C ASP A 270 2.50 45.09 -7.05
N LYS A 271 3.34 46.12 -7.05
CA LYS A 271 3.05 47.42 -6.42
C LYS A 271 1.86 48.15 -7.07
N LYS A 272 1.47 47.78 -8.30
CA LYS A 272 0.31 48.35 -8.99
C LYS A 272 -0.99 47.65 -8.64
N ALA A 273 -0.92 46.43 -8.09
CA ALA A 273 -2.09 45.68 -7.71
C ALA A 273 -2.70 46.24 -6.42
N GLU A 274 -4.02 46.21 -6.37
CA GLU A 274 -4.78 46.72 -5.23
C GLU A 274 -4.56 45.90 -3.96
N VAL A 275 -4.31 46.58 -2.85
CA VAL A 275 -4.19 45.96 -1.52
C VAL A 275 -5.57 45.46 -1.09
N PHE A 276 -5.68 44.22 -0.69
CA PHE A 276 -6.93 43.64 -0.22
C PHE A 276 -6.99 43.65 1.31
N LYS A 277 -8.08 44.19 1.84
CA LYS A 277 -8.33 44.27 3.27
C LYS A 277 -9.62 43.53 3.62
N PHE A 278 -9.57 42.75 4.70
CA PHE A 278 -10.74 42.06 5.24
C PHE A 278 -10.73 42.02 6.75
N TYR A 279 -11.90 41.78 7.33
CA TYR A 279 -12.12 41.74 8.78
C TYR A 279 -12.67 40.37 9.17
N SER A 280 -12.31 39.92 10.36
CA SER A 280 -12.93 38.76 10.99
C SER A 280 -13.23 39.10 12.46
N SER A 281 -14.41 38.76 12.93
CA SER A 281 -14.91 39.18 14.24
C SER A 281 -14.32 38.39 15.41
N GLN A 282 -13.92 37.11 15.18
CA GLN A 282 -13.54 36.20 16.24
C GLN A 282 -12.00 36.11 16.38
N LEU A 283 -11.48 36.51 17.52
CA LEU A 283 -10.00 36.49 17.79
C LEU A 283 -9.37 35.09 17.63
N ARG A 284 -10.11 34.04 18.00
CA ARG A 284 -9.61 32.66 17.83
C ARG A 284 -9.46 32.28 16.36
N VAL A 285 -10.48 32.59 15.57
CA VAL A 285 -10.47 32.38 14.12
C VAL A 285 -9.35 33.19 13.47
N ASN A 286 -9.14 34.42 13.90
CA ASN A 286 -8.05 35.26 13.38
C ASN A 286 -6.67 34.64 13.65
N LYS A 287 -6.43 34.11 14.84
CA LYS A 287 -5.19 33.41 15.18
C LYS A 287 -5.02 32.14 14.34
N LEU A 288 -6.10 31.42 14.08
CA LEU A 288 -6.09 30.22 13.25
C LEU A 288 -5.79 30.55 11.79
N ILE A 289 -6.46 31.56 11.22
CA ILE A 289 -6.18 32.06 9.86
C ILE A 289 -4.70 32.43 9.73
N LEU A 290 -4.20 33.22 10.65
CA LEU A 290 -2.82 33.67 10.65
C LEU A 290 -1.85 32.49 10.69
N GLN A 291 -2.09 31.55 11.60
CA GLN A 291 -1.26 30.36 11.75
C GLN A 291 -1.28 29.51 10.47
N LEU A 292 -2.45 29.29 9.87
CA LEU A 292 -2.58 28.53 8.62
C LEU A 292 -1.89 29.23 7.45
N CYS A 293 -1.96 30.56 7.38
CA CYS A 293 -1.24 31.33 6.35
C CYS A 293 0.27 31.15 6.47
N ILE A 294 0.83 31.26 7.69
CA ILE A 294 2.27 31.09 7.92
C ILE A 294 2.69 29.68 7.52
N GLU A 295 2.05 28.69 8.08
CA GLU A 295 2.44 27.30 7.94
C GLU A 295 2.25 26.79 6.49
N ASN A 296 1.19 27.21 5.77
CA ASN A 296 1.05 26.91 4.33
C ASN A 296 2.13 27.61 3.51
N HIS A 297 2.44 28.88 3.81
CA HIS A 297 3.53 29.57 3.13
C HIS A 297 4.88 28.91 3.38
N ASP A 298 5.17 28.48 4.60
CA ASP A 298 6.39 27.78 4.94
C ASP A 298 6.52 26.45 4.17
N LEU A 299 5.42 25.70 4.04
CA LEU A 299 5.38 24.51 3.22
C LEU A 299 5.56 24.84 1.73
N PHE A 300 4.91 25.90 1.23
CA PHE A 300 5.08 26.38 -0.13
C PHE A 300 6.54 26.72 -0.43
N MET A 301 7.23 27.41 0.47
CA MET A 301 8.65 27.74 0.36
C MET A 301 9.55 26.50 0.47
N ARG A 302 9.18 25.55 1.35
CA ARG A 302 9.91 24.29 1.51
C ARG A 302 9.87 23.44 0.22
N ARG A 303 8.71 23.35 -0.44
CA ARG A 303 8.54 22.63 -1.72
C ARG A 303 9.47 23.15 -2.84
N ARG A 304 9.86 24.41 -2.78
CA ARG A 304 10.73 25.08 -3.77
C ARG A 304 12.20 25.03 -3.42
N LYS A 305 12.55 24.46 -2.27
CA LYS A 305 13.93 24.18 -1.85
C LYS A 305 14.28 22.74 -2.23
N VAL A 306 15.58 22.49 -2.32
CA VAL A 306 16.07 21.12 -2.49
C VAL A 306 15.66 20.28 -1.28
N ASP A 307 15.16 19.08 -1.53
CA ASP A 307 14.80 18.13 -0.47
C ASP A 307 15.99 17.85 0.45
N SER A 308 15.74 17.76 1.74
CA SER A 308 16.74 17.32 2.71
C SER A 308 17.21 15.88 2.39
N ILE A 309 18.40 15.54 2.86
CA ILE A 309 18.96 14.19 2.66
C ILE A 309 17.99 13.12 3.17
N GLU A 310 17.33 13.36 4.30
CA GLU A 310 16.33 12.42 4.85
C GLU A 310 15.14 12.22 3.91
N VAL A 311 14.63 13.31 3.31
CA VAL A 311 13.50 13.23 2.35
C VAL A 311 13.95 12.55 1.06
N GLN A 312 15.16 12.84 0.59
CA GLN A 312 15.72 12.17 -0.59
C GLN A 312 15.86 10.66 -0.37
N GLN A 313 16.41 10.27 0.79
CA GLN A 313 16.52 8.86 1.17
C GLN A 313 15.15 8.19 1.30
N MET A 314 14.17 8.86 1.91
CA MET A 314 12.81 8.34 2.02
C MET A 314 12.18 8.15 0.63
N LYS A 315 12.34 9.12 -0.28
CA LYS A 315 11.87 9.01 -1.67
C LYS A 315 12.57 7.86 -2.43
N ALA A 316 13.86 7.68 -2.21
CA ALA A 316 14.62 6.59 -2.82
C ALA A 316 14.13 5.22 -2.31
N GLN A 317 14.00 5.06 -1.00
CA GLN A 317 13.47 3.83 -0.38
C GLN A 317 12.06 3.50 -0.87
N ALA A 318 11.16 4.50 -0.92
CA ALA A 318 9.80 4.30 -1.40
C ALA A 318 9.74 3.88 -2.88
N ARG A 319 10.60 4.45 -3.73
CA ARG A 319 10.70 4.05 -5.15
C ARG A 319 11.18 2.61 -5.29
N GLU A 320 12.19 2.23 -4.53
CA GLU A 320 12.72 0.87 -4.53
C GLU A 320 11.68 -0.13 -4.02
N GLU A 321 11.00 0.19 -2.94
CA GLU A 321 9.94 -0.65 -2.38
C GLU A 321 8.76 -0.81 -3.37
N LYS A 322 8.33 0.28 -4.00
CA LYS A 322 7.28 0.26 -5.03
C LYS A 322 7.71 -0.57 -6.25
N ALA A 323 8.95 -0.43 -6.69
CA ALA A 323 9.50 -1.23 -7.78
C ALA A 323 9.54 -2.73 -7.42
N ARG A 324 10.01 -3.06 -6.22
CA ARG A 324 10.04 -4.44 -5.71
C ARG A 324 8.64 -5.05 -5.65
N LYS A 325 7.68 -4.34 -5.05
CA LYS A 325 6.27 -4.78 -4.97
C LYS A 325 5.68 -4.99 -6.37
N LYS A 326 5.98 -4.09 -7.31
CA LYS A 326 5.51 -4.21 -8.70
C LYS A 326 6.09 -5.46 -9.39
N MET A 327 7.38 -5.71 -9.23
CA MET A 327 8.02 -6.91 -9.78
C MET A 327 7.43 -8.19 -9.19
N GLU A 328 7.22 -8.20 -7.87
CA GLU A 328 6.63 -9.33 -7.17
C GLU A 328 5.19 -9.61 -7.64
N ARG A 329 4.36 -8.57 -7.77
CA ARG A 329 3.01 -8.70 -8.33
C ARG A 329 3.02 -9.24 -9.77
N GLN A 330 3.92 -8.73 -10.61
CA GLN A 330 4.04 -9.23 -11.98
C GLN A 330 4.47 -10.69 -12.02
N ARG A 331 5.36 -11.09 -11.11
CA ARG A 331 5.78 -12.48 -10.97
C ARG A 331 4.61 -13.36 -10.56
N LEU A 332 3.88 -12.98 -9.50
CA LEU A 332 2.69 -13.70 -9.03
C LEU A 332 1.61 -13.80 -10.11
N ALA A 333 1.36 -12.72 -10.85
CA ALA A 333 0.39 -12.72 -11.93
C ALA A 333 0.77 -13.69 -13.07
N ARG A 334 2.06 -13.72 -13.45
CA ARG A 334 2.57 -14.69 -14.43
C ARG A 334 2.41 -16.13 -13.93
N GLU A 335 2.75 -16.34 -12.67
CA GLU A 335 2.67 -17.66 -12.04
C GLU A 335 1.22 -18.15 -11.93
N LYS A 336 0.31 -17.26 -11.53
CA LYS A 336 -1.14 -17.55 -11.53
C LYS A 336 -1.64 -17.94 -12.92
N LYS A 337 -1.23 -17.19 -13.95
CA LYS A 337 -1.61 -17.48 -15.34
C LYS A 337 -1.09 -18.84 -15.81
N LEU A 338 0.17 -19.14 -15.52
CA LEU A 338 0.74 -20.44 -15.86
C LEU A 338 0.04 -21.60 -15.13
N ARG A 339 -0.35 -21.37 -13.86
CA ARG A 339 -1.13 -22.35 -13.10
C ARG A 339 -2.50 -22.60 -13.73
N GLU A 340 -3.21 -21.51 -14.09
CA GLU A 340 -4.51 -21.61 -14.75
C GLU A 340 -4.41 -22.32 -16.12
N GLU A 341 -3.33 -22.09 -16.87
CA GLU A 341 -3.07 -22.78 -18.14
C GLU A 341 -2.76 -24.26 -17.91
N ALA A 342 -1.95 -24.59 -16.89
CA ALA A 342 -1.65 -25.96 -16.52
C ALA A 342 -2.90 -26.72 -16.04
N GLU A 343 -3.77 -26.05 -15.28
CA GLU A 343 -5.01 -26.63 -14.76
C GLU A 343 -6.02 -26.91 -15.89
N ARG A 344 -6.15 -26.01 -16.87
CA ARG A 344 -6.94 -26.24 -18.09
C ARG A 344 -6.38 -27.41 -18.92
N ALA A 345 -5.06 -27.44 -19.10
CA ALA A 345 -4.42 -28.54 -19.81
C ALA A 345 -4.64 -29.89 -19.11
N LYS A 346 -4.63 -29.89 -17.76
CA LYS A 346 -4.98 -31.06 -16.96
C LYS A 346 -6.41 -31.52 -17.19
N GLU A 347 -7.38 -30.60 -17.10
CA GLU A 347 -8.79 -30.92 -17.34
C GLU A 347 -9.02 -31.51 -18.75
N ASP A 348 -8.33 -30.96 -19.75
CA ASP A 348 -8.40 -31.48 -21.12
C ASP A 348 -7.78 -32.87 -21.26
N LEU A 349 -6.69 -33.13 -20.53
CA LEU A 349 -6.09 -34.45 -20.49
C LEU A 349 -6.92 -35.46 -19.73
N GLU A 350 -7.51 -35.04 -18.59
CA GLU A 350 -8.46 -35.89 -17.85
C GLU A 350 -9.68 -36.27 -18.72
N ARG A 351 -10.24 -35.31 -19.49
CA ARG A 351 -11.32 -35.59 -20.44
C ARG A 351 -10.88 -36.58 -21.51
N ARG A 352 -9.68 -36.41 -22.09
CA ARG A 352 -9.12 -37.35 -23.07
C ARG A 352 -8.87 -38.73 -22.45
N LEU A 353 -8.39 -38.73 -21.21
CA LEU A 353 -8.18 -39.97 -20.48
C LEU A 353 -9.51 -40.73 -20.26
N TYR A 354 -10.57 -40.01 -19.88
CA TYR A 354 -11.90 -40.60 -19.76
C TYR A 354 -12.43 -41.14 -21.10
N GLN A 355 -12.25 -40.38 -22.18
CA GLN A 355 -12.65 -40.86 -23.53
C GLN A 355 -11.90 -42.11 -23.94
N LEU A 356 -10.58 -42.14 -23.74
CA LEU A 356 -9.73 -43.31 -24.03
C LEU A 356 -10.02 -44.49 -23.10
N GLN A 357 -10.42 -44.22 -21.85
CA GLN A 357 -10.83 -45.26 -20.92
C GLN A 357 -12.18 -45.88 -21.37
N ASP A 358 -13.13 -45.05 -21.84
CA ASP A 358 -14.39 -45.54 -22.37
C ASP A 358 -14.21 -46.29 -23.70
N GLU A 359 -13.36 -45.79 -24.59
CA GLU A 359 -12.99 -46.53 -25.81
C GLU A 359 -12.26 -47.83 -25.48
N SER A 360 -11.36 -47.82 -24.48
CA SER A 360 -10.67 -49.04 -24.02
C SER A 360 -11.65 -50.02 -23.38
N ARG A 361 -12.62 -49.50 -22.60
CA ARG A 361 -13.68 -50.32 -21.99
C ARG A 361 -14.56 -50.95 -23.06
N LEU A 362 -15.02 -50.14 -24.06
CA LEU A 362 -15.80 -50.63 -25.16
C LEU A 362 -15.05 -51.66 -26.03
N ALA A 363 -13.73 -51.41 -26.25
CA ALA A 363 -12.88 -52.37 -26.93
C ALA A 363 -12.66 -53.64 -26.10
N ASN A 364 -12.52 -53.51 -24.77
CA ASN A 364 -12.44 -54.66 -23.88
C ASN A 364 -13.75 -55.39 -23.72
N GLU A 365 -14.92 -54.67 -23.65
CA GLU A 365 -16.22 -55.32 -23.69
C GLU A 365 -16.52 -56.05 -25.02
N ALA A 366 -15.96 -55.53 -26.12
CA ALA A 366 -16.00 -56.23 -27.39
C ALA A 366 -15.07 -57.48 -27.40
N LEU A 367 -13.97 -57.42 -26.67
CA LEU A 367 -13.06 -58.58 -26.46
C LEU A 367 -13.59 -59.55 -25.40
N ILE A 368 -14.30 -59.08 -24.38
CA ILE A 368 -14.91 -59.87 -23.29
C ILE A 368 -16.09 -60.71 -23.75
N ARG A 369 -16.67 -60.39 -24.89
CA ARG A 369 -17.59 -61.34 -25.53
C ARG A 369 -16.95 -62.66 -25.97
N SER A 370 -15.65 -62.78 -25.83
CA SER A 370 -14.89 -64.01 -25.99
C SER A 370 -14.06 -64.36 -24.71
N GLU A 371 -14.81 -64.63 -23.66
CA GLU A 371 -14.45 -65.41 -22.45
C GLU A 371 -13.18 -65.07 -21.61
N GLU A 372 -13.39 -64.91 -20.34
CA GLU A 372 -12.55 -65.24 -19.16
C GLU A 372 -11.49 -64.27 -18.64
N THR A 373 -11.43 -63.00 -19.09
CA THR A 373 -10.36 -62.13 -18.54
C THR A 373 -10.85 -60.86 -17.83
N ALA A 374 -12.19 -60.73 -17.64
CA ALA A 374 -12.80 -59.52 -17.06
C ALA A 374 -12.50 -59.29 -15.55
N ASP A 375 -12.39 -60.37 -14.80
CA ASP A 375 -12.28 -60.25 -13.33
C ASP A 375 -10.90 -59.75 -12.85
N LEU A 376 -9.82 -60.03 -13.59
CA LEU A 376 -8.47 -59.56 -13.27
C LEU A 376 -8.21 -58.10 -13.58
N LEU A 377 -9.03 -57.47 -14.45
CA LEU A 377 -8.87 -56.06 -14.82
C LEU A 377 -9.64 -55.13 -13.89
N ALA A 378 -10.77 -55.62 -13.31
CA ALA A 378 -11.55 -54.86 -12.33
C ALA A 378 -10.79 -54.66 -11.00
N GLU A 379 -10.02 -55.65 -10.57
CA GLU A 379 -9.24 -55.56 -9.34
C GLU A 379 -8.11 -54.52 -9.42
N LYS A 380 -7.54 -54.34 -10.61
CA LYS A 380 -6.49 -53.35 -10.82
C LYS A 380 -6.96 -51.90 -10.92
N ALA A 381 -8.21 -51.69 -11.37
CA ALA A 381 -8.81 -50.36 -11.39
C ALA A 381 -9.08 -49.83 -9.97
N GLN A 382 -9.40 -50.73 -9.04
CA GLN A 382 -9.59 -50.35 -7.65
C GLN A 382 -8.30 -49.86 -6.95
N ILE A 383 -7.17 -50.51 -7.23
CA ILE A 383 -5.87 -50.12 -6.64
C ILE A 383 -5.45 -48.72 -7.07
N ALA A 384 -5.68 -48.37 -8.33
CA ALA A 384 -5.35 -47.04 -8.87
C ALA A 384 -6.26 -45.94 -8.31
N GLU A 385 -7.52 -46.29 -7.95
CA GLU A 385 -8.45 -45.36 -7.33
C GLU A 385 -8.12 -45.09 -5.84
N GLU A 386 -7.62 -46.09 -5.13
CA GLU A 386 -7.13 -45.94 -3.76
C GLU A 386 -5.85 -45.12 -3.69
N GLU A 387 -4.94 -45.29 -4.65
CA GLU A 387 -3.74 -44.45 -4.75
C GLU A 387 -4.06 -42.98 -5.07
N ALA A 388 -5.05 -42.75 -5.94
CA ALA A 388 -5.51 -41.40 -6.24
C ALA A 388 -6.17 -40.72 -5.02
N LYS A 389 -6.89 -41.48 -4.19
CA LYS A 389 -7.45 -40.99 -2.91
C LYS A 389 -6.35 -40.65 -1.90
N LEU A 390 -5.30 -41.46 -1.84
CA LEU A 390 -4.16 -41.21 -0.93
C LEU A 390 -3.38 -39.93 -1.32
N LEU A 391 -3.28 -39.65 -2.59
CA LEU A 391 -2.65 -38.42 -3.09
C LEU A 391 -3.50 -37.19 -2.86
N ALA A 392 -4.84 -37.32 -3.04
CA ALA A 392 -5.78 -36.24 -2.73
C ALA A 392 -5.82 -35.93 -1.22
N GLN A 393 -5.67 -36.96 -0.37
CA GLN A 393 -5.62 -36.79 1.07
C GLN A 393 -4.36 -36.05 1.51
N LYS A 394 -3.20 -36.37 0.95
CA LYS A 394 -1.94 -35.65 1.22
C LYS A 394 -1.97 -34.17 0.80
N ALA A 395 -2.67 -33.88 -0.32
CA ALA A 395 -2.85 -32.50 -0.76
C ALA A 395 -3.77 -31.69 0.21
N ALA A 396 -4.80 -32.37 0.74
CA ALA A 396 -5.71 -31.75 1.74
C ALA A 396 -5.03 -31.54 3.11
N GLU A 397 -4.15 -32.46 3.52
CA GLU A 397 -3.37 -32.32 4.78
C GLU A 397 -2.38 -31.15 4.71
N ALA A 398 -1.73 -30.95 3.56
CA ALA A 398 -0.84 -29.81 3.35
C ALA A 398 -1.59 -28.46 3.36
N GLU A 399 -2.85 -28.43 2.88
CA GLU A 399 -3.70 -27.24 2.92
C GLU A 399 -4.20 -26.93 4.33
N GLN A 400 -4.51 -27.96 5.13
CA GLN A 400 -4.87 -27.80 6.55
C GLN A 400 -3.70 -27.29 7.41
N GLU A 401 -2.49 -27.75 7.12
CA GLU A 401 -1.29 -27.29 7.83
C GLU A 401 -1.01 -25.81 7.53
N ARG A 402 -1.24 -25.36 6.28
CA ARG A 402 -1.17 -23.96 5.89
C ARG A 402 -2.21 -23.11 6.64
N GLN A 403 -3.46 -23.59 6.72
CA GLN A 403 -4.53 -22.89 7.44
C GLN A 403 -4.29 -22.83 8.95
N ARG A 404 -3.68 -23.87 9.55
CA ARG A 404 -3.27 -23.86 10.97
C ARG A 404 -2.18 -22.84 11.26
N LEU A 405 -1.22 -22.69 10.36
CA LEU A 405 -0.17 -21.67 10.47
C LEU A 405 -0.73 -20.24 10.31
N GLU A 406 -1.75 -20.07 9.49
CA GLU A 406 -2.43 -18.79 9.29
C GLU A 406 -3.28 -18.38 10.51
N VAL A 407 -3.95 -19.35 11.15
CA VAL A 407 -4.78 -19.13 12.35
C VAL A 407 -3.93 -18.88 13.61
N THR A 408 -2.75 -19.48 13.71
CA THR A 408 -1.83 -19.22 14.84
C THR A 408 -1.15 -17.85 14.76
N ALA A 409 -1.02 -17.27 13.57
CA ALA A 409 -0.48 -15.93 13.34
C ALA A 409 -1.42 -14.80 13.80
N LEU A 410 -2.72 -15.09 14.00
CA LEU A 410 -3.73 -14.08 14.33
C LEU A 410 -3.94 -13.85 15.85
N LYS A 411 -3.27 -14.58 16.73
CA LYS A 411 -3.68 -14.68 18.14
C LYS A 411 -3.05 -13.73 19.15
N THR A 412 -2.06 -12.92 18.84
CA THR A 412 -1.48 -12.00 19.85
C THR A 412 -1.29 -10.58 19.33
N LYS A 413 -1.98 -9.64 19.97
CA LYS A 413 -2.14 -8.22 19.56
C LYS A 413 -0.90 -7.35 19.83
N GLU A 414 0.01 -7.77 20.67
CA GLU A 414 1.25 -7.05 21.00
C GLU A 414 2.46 -7.48 20.15
N GLU A 415 2.46 -8.70 19.68
CA GLU A 415 3.43 -9.19 18.70
C GLU A 415 3.21 -8.61 17.30
N LYS A 416 2.06 -7.95 17.11
CA LYS A 416 1.67 -7.41 15.80
C LYS A 416 2.67 -6.40 15.22
N ARG A 417 3.41 -5.70 16.08
CA ARG A 417 4.40 -4.70 15.67
C ARG A 417 5.77 -5.30 15.31
N LEU A 418 6.19 -6.29 16.06
CA LEU A 418 7.35 -7.12 15.72
C LEU A 418 6.99 -8.11 14.62
N MET A 419 5.70 -8.53 14.58
CA MET A 419 5.12 -9.42 13.60
C MET A 419 4.81 -8.72 12.28
N GLU A 420 4.48 -7.42 12.25
CA GLU A 420 4.32 -6.72 10.96
C GLU A 420 5.65 -6.53 10.24
N GLN A 421 6.74 -6.42 11.00
CA GLN A 421 8.09 -6.51 10.42
C GLN A 421 8.44 -7.95 10.07
N LYS A 422 8.13 -8.91 10.96
CA LYS A 422 8.29 -10.34 10.69
C LYS A 422 7.19 -10.89 9.77
N MET A 423 5.99 -10.28 9.71
CA MET A 423 4.99 -10.62 8.70
C MET A 423 5.42 -10.15 7.32
N ARG A 424 6.05 -8.99 7.19
CA ARG A 424 6.67 -8.60 5.91
C ARG A 424 7.82 -9.53 5.51
N GLU A 425 8.61 -9.97 6.49
CA GLU A 425 9.62 -11.01 6.26
C GLU A 425 8.96 -12.38 6.06
N ALA A 426 7.90 -12.69 6.81
CA ALA A 426 7.15 -13.93 6.68
C ALA A 426 6.18 -13.90 5.48
N GLU A 427 5.64 -12.74 5.09
CA GLU A 427 4.97 -12.58 3.79
C GLU A 427 5.97 -12.75 2.64
N LEU A 428 7.18 -12.21 2.76
CA LEU A 428 8.24 -12.44 1.78
C LEU A 428 8.67 -13.93 1.77
N ILE A 429 8.68 -14.56 2.93
CA ILE A 429 8.98 -16.00 3.07
C ILE A 429 7.76 -16.83 2.66
N ALA A 430 6.54 -16.40 3.00
CA ALA A 430 5.30 -17.06 2.59
C ALA A 430 5.05 -16.89 1.09
N VAL A 431 5.36 -15.74 0.51
CA VAL A 431 5.36 -15.54 -0.94
C VAL A 431 6.38 -16.44 -1.59
N LYS A 432 7.61 -16.52 -1.06
CA LYS A 432 8.63 -17.47 -1.55
C LYS A 432 8.21 -18.93 -1.35
N LEU A 433 7.52 -19.25 -0.25
CA LEU A 433 7.02 -20.60 0.02
C LEU A 433 5.79 -20.93 -0.82
N VAL A 434 4.92 -19.93 -1.08
CA VAL A 434 3.79 -20.07 -2.02
C VAL A 434 4.34 -20.20 -3.44
N GLU A 435 5.32 -19.40 -3.83
CA GLU A 435 6.02 -19.52 -5.11
C GLU A 435 6.70 -20.90 -5.25
N GLU A 436 7.38 -21.34 -4.18
CA GLU A 436 8.01 -22.66 -4.15
C GLU A 436 6.96 -23.79 -4.13
N SER A 437 5.86 -23.60 -3.38
CA SER A 437 4.72 -24.53 -3.36
C SER A 437 4.00 -24.55 -4.69
N GLU A 438 3.79 -23.39 -5.31
CA GLU A 438 3.21 -23.30 -6.65
C GLU A 438 4.15 -23.83 -7.73
N ARG A 439 5.45 -23.62 -7.59
CA ARG A 439 6.44 -24.24 -8.46
C ARG A 439 6.41 -25.77 -8.33
N ARG A 440 6.41 -26.29 -7.10
CA ARG A 440 6.30 -27.73 -6.85
C ARG A 440 4.96 -28.30 -7.28
N SER A 441 3.88 -27.51 -7.13
CA SER A 441 2.55 -27.90 -7.64
C SER A 441 2.54 -27.98 -9.17
N LYS A 442 3.19 -27.03 -9.84
CA LYS A 442 3.36 -27.06 -11.30
C LYS A 442 4.27 -28.20 -11.76
N GLU A 443 5.38 -28.39 -11.04
CA GLU A 443 6.28 -29.53 -11.30
C GLU A 443 5.53 -30.86 -11.10
N ALA A 444 4.71 -30.96 -10.03
CA ALA A 444 3.88 -32.14 -9.79
C ALA A 444 2.79 -32.31 -10.85
N GLU A 445 2.21 -31.21 -11.32
CA GLU A 445 1.20 -31.24 -12.37
C GLU A 445 1.80 -31.56 -13.73
N GLN A 446 2.99 -31.00 -14.01
CA GLN A 446 3.76 -31.36 -15.19
C GLN A 446 4.15 -32.84 -15.18
N LEU A 447 4.64 -33.33 -14.03
CA LEU A 447 4.97 -34.76 -13.86
C LEU A 447 3.75 -35.67 -14.02
N LYS A 448 2.56 -35.22 -13.53
CA LYS A 448 1.31 -35.95 -13.77
C LYS A 448 0.92 -35.93 -15.25
N GLN A 449 1.10 -34.79 -15.91
CA GLN A 449 0.87 -34.64 -17.34
C GLN A 449 1.82 -35.57 -18.12
N ASP A 450 3.09 -35.47 -17.82
CA ASP A 450 4.13 -36.31 -18.46
C ASP A 450 3.86 -37.81 -18.19
N LEU A 451 3.41 -38.13 -16.95
CA LEU A 451 3.01 -39.51 -16.61
C LEU A 451 1.80 -39.97 -17.40
N ASN A 452 0.79 -39.07 -17.57
CA ASN A 452 -0.38 -39.39 -18.36
C ASN A 452 -0.07 -39.52 -19.84
N GLU A 453 0.79 -38.62 -20.37
CA GLU A 453 1.29 -38.69 -21.74
C GLU A 453 2.10 -39.97 -21.98
N ALA A 454 2.98 -40.33 -21.02
CA ALA A 454 3.75 -41.58 -21.05
C ALA A 454 2.82 -42.81 -21.02
N ARG A 455 1.77 -42.78 -20.16
CA ARG A 455 0.77 -43.88 -20.12
C ARG A 455 -0.05 -43.97 -21.41
N GLU A 456 -0.38 -42.84 -22.02
CA GLU A 456 -1.04 -42.82 -23.32
C GLU A 456 -0.09 -43.31 -24.45
N ALA A 457 1.16 -42.87 -24.41
CA ALA A 457 2.16 -43.34 -25.34
C ALA A 457 2.41 -44.85 -25.18
N GLU A 458 2.46 -45.36 -23.94
CA GLU A 458 2.54 -46.77 -23.63
C GLU A 458 1.31 -47.52 -24.17
N ARG A 459 0.09 -46.98 -23.96
CA ARG A 459 -1.14 -47.58 -24.52
C ARG A 459 -1.13 -47.60 -26.05
N ARG A 460 -0.71 -46.49 -26.69
CA ARG A 460 -0.59 -46.40 -28.15
C ARG A 460 0.50 -47.36 -28.66
N ALA A 461 1.62 -47.45 -27.95
CA ALA A 461 2.67 -48.41 -28.28
C ALA A 461 2.20 -49.86 -28.12
N LYS A 462 1.49 -50.16 -27.01
CA LYS A 462 0.86 -51.46 -26.80
C LYS A 462 -0.18 -51.78 -27.87
N HIS A 463 -0.99 -50.76 -28.24
CA HIS A 463 -1.97 -50.93 -29.34
C HIS A 463 -1.28 -51.15 -30.68
N ARG A 464 -0.23 -50.37 -31.01
CA ARG A 464 0.58 -50.58 -32.21
C ARG A 464 1.33 -51.91 -32.18
N LEU A 465 1.83 -52.32 -31.02
CA LEU A 465 2.44 -53.63 -30.86
C LEU A 465 1.43 -54.78 -31.05
N LEU A 466 0.21 -54.58 -30.55
CA LEU A 466 -0.90 -55.48 -30.77
C LEU A 466 -1.36 -55.51 -32.23
N GLU A 467 -1.28 -54.37 -32.94
CA GLU A 467 -1.57 -54.30 -34.38
C GLU A 467 -0.45 -54.97 -35.22
N ILE A 468 0.81 -54.76 -34.80
CA ILE A 468 2.01 -55.34 -35.49
C ILE A 468 2.15 -56.82 -35.14
N THR A 469 1.77 -57.20 -33.92
CA THR A 469 1.85 -58.61 -33.47
C THR A 469 0.54 -59.39 -33.68
N LYS A 470 -0.41 -58.86 -34.47
CA LYS A 470 -1.54 -59.68 -34.88
C LYS A 470 -1.04 -60.81 -35.84
N PRO A 471 -0.63 -61.92 -35.28
CA PRO A 471 -0.67 -63.15 -36.04
C PRO A 471 -2.15 -63.49 -36.15
N SER A 472 -2.52 -64.13 -37.18
CA SER A 472 -3.86 -64.57 -37.50
C SER A 472 -4.46 -65.58 -36.49
N TYR A 473 -4.07 -65.53 -35.24
CA TYR A 473 -4.55 -66.36 -34.14
C TYR A 473 -4.83 -65.51 -32.91
N PRO A 474 -5.90 -65.75 -32.18
CA PRO A 474 -6.23 -65.02 -30.97
C PRO A 474 -5.21 -65.37 -29.88
N VAL A 475 -4.18 -64.56 -29.77
CA VAL A 475 -3.28 -64.65 -28.61
C VAL A 475 -3.93 -63.83 -27.51
N ILE A 476 -4.35 -64.48 -26.47
CA ILE A 476 -4.74 -63.86 -25.23
C ILE A 476 -3.50 -63.17 -24.66
N ALA A 477 -3.41 -61.90 -24.91
CA ALA A 477 -2.35 -61.09 -24.26
C ALA A 477 -2.78 -60.86 -22.80
N SER A 478 -2.31 -61.77 -21.95
CA SER A 478 -2.26 -61.45 -20.53
C SER A 478 -1.24 -60.32 -20.37
N TYR A 479 -1.74 -59.12 -20.14
CA TYR A 479 -0.88 -58.06 -19.71
C TYR A 479 -0.34 -58.36 -18.33
N PRO A 480 0.97 -58.36 -18.13
CA PRO A 480 1.48 -58.45 -16.78
C PRO A 480 0.96 -57.26 -16.00
N ALA A 481 0.39 -57.53 -14.85
CA ALA A 481 0.12 -56.53 -13.88
C ALA A 481 1.44 -55.81 -13.61
N HIS A 482 1.52 -54.55 -13.98
CA HIS A 482 2.59 -53.74 -13.46
C HIS A 482 2.39 -53.66 -11.94
N PRO A 483 3.40 -54.07 -11.18
CA PRO A 483 3.41 -53.74 -9.76
C PRO A 483 3.33 -52.21 -9.67
N PRO A 484 2.73 -51.69 -8.62
CA PRO A 484 2.79 -50.26 -8.37
C PRO A 484 4.24 -49.87 -8.45
N ALA A 485 4.52 -48.89 -9.29
CA ALA A 485 5.88 -48.38 -9.43
C ALA A 485 6.35 -47.93 -8.05
N ASP A 486 7.24 -48.69 -7.49
CA ASP A 486 8.01 -48.29 -6.33
C ASP A 486 8.72 -47.00 -6.75
N VAL A 487 8.48 -45.94 -6.01
CA VAL A 487 9.04 -44.59 -6.27
C VAL A 487 10.47 -44.59 -5.70
N GLY A 488 11.22 -45.55 -6.11
CA GLY A 488 12.65 -45.65 -5.85
C GLY A 488 13.35 -45.84 -7.17
N ASP A 489 14.24 -44.94 -7.51
CA ASP A 489 15.16 -44.94 -8.61
C ASP A 489 14.57 -44.89 -10.02
N LEU A 490 14.02 -43.73 -10.39
CA LEU A 490 14.06 -43.29 -11.78
C LEU A 490 15.42 -42.66 -12.06
N ASN A 491 16.44 -43.50 -12.26
CA ASN A 491 17.54 -43.15 -13.14
C ASN A 491 16.93 -43.00 -14.53
N LEU A 492 16.65 -41.75 -14.90
CA LEU A 492 16.32 -41.35 -16.27
C LEU A 492 17.60 -41.46 -17.10
N GLU A 493 17.96 -42.68 -17.47
CA GLU A 493 18.74 -42.83 -18.69
C GLU A 493 17.87 -42.40 -19.87
N SER A 494 18.42 -41.48 -20.63
CA SER A 494 17.86 -40.80 -21.78
C SER A 494 17.35 -41.79 -22.84
N GLY A 495 16.09 -42.16 -22.72
CA GLY A 495 15.31 -42.72 -23.83
C GLY A 495 14.77 -41.57 -24.67
N SER A 496 15.44 -41.30 -25.77
CA SER A 496 15.04 -40.33 -26.79
C SER A 496 13.65 -40.67 -27.35
N PHE A 497 12.60 -40.14 -26.71
CA PHE A 497 11.30 -40.08 -27.36
C PHE A 497 11.27 -38.81 -28.22
N LYS A 498 11.47 -38.97 -29.50
CA LYS A 498 11.22 -37.92 -30.49
C LYS A 498 9.72 -37.69 -30.59
N PHE A 499 9.22 -36.73 -29.84
CA PHE A 499 7.97 -36.06 -30.17
C PHE A 499 8.32 -34.93 -31.12
N ASP A 500 7.73 -35.01 -32.30
CA ASP A 500 7.76 -33.96 -33.33
C ASP A 500 6.84 -32.80 -32.91
N PHE A 501 7.21 -32.15 -31.81
CA PHE A 501 6.87 -30.76 -31.58
C PHE A 501 8.04 -29.94 -32.08
N LYS A 502 7.79 -28.89 -32.84
CA LYS A 502 8.78 -28.04 -33.47
C LYS A 502 9.95 -27.76 -32.52
N ASP A 503 10.93 -28.62 -32.64
CA ASP A 503 12.13 -28.77 -31.78
C ASP A 503 13.04 -27.53 -31.83
N THR A 504 12.72 -26.60 -32.73
CA THR A 504 13.43 -25.33 -32.91
C THR A 504 13.07 -24.26 -31.89
N ASP A 505 11.81 -24.20 -31.43
CA ASP A 505 11.38 -23.15 -30.49
C ASP A 505 11.71 -23.50 -29.03
N MET A 506 11.60 -24.78 -28.66
CA MET A 506 12.02 -25.25 -27.33
C MET A 506 13.54 -25.24 -27.15
N LYS A 507 14.31 -25.61 -28.17
CA LYS A 507 15.78 -25.47 -28.13
C LYS A 507 16.20 -24.01 -28.10
N ARG A 508 15.48 -23.13 -28.80
CA ARG A 508 15.75 -21.70 -28.78
C ARG A 508 15.44 -21.09 -27.42
N LEU A 509 14.28 -21.44 -26.81
CA LEU A 509 13.92 -21.01 -25.45
C LEU A 509 14.87 -21.58 -24.39
N SER A 510 15.26 -22.85 -24.51
CA SER A 510 16.22 -23.47 -23.61
C SER A 510 17.60 -22.83 -23.71
N MET A 511 18.06 -22.48 -24.91
CA MET A 511 19.33 -21.76 -25.10
C MET A 511 19.24 -20.31 -24.63
N GLU A 512 18.06 -19.68 -24.74
CA GLU A 512 17.83 -18.31 -24.26
C GLU A 512 17.81 -18.26 -22.73
N ILE A 513 17.15 -19.23 -22.09
CA ILE A 513 17.16 -19.42 -20.63
C ILE A 513 18.57 -19.74 -20.10
N GLU A 514 19.30 -20.61 -20.79
CA GLU A 514 20.69 -20.94 -20.44
C GLU A 514 21.61 -19.72 -20.61
N ARG A 515 21.39 -18.91 -21.64
CA ARG A 515 22.11 -17.65 -21.88
C ARG A 515 21.82 -16.62 -20.83
N GLU A 516 20.52 -16.40 -20.47
CA GLU A 516 20.12 -15.53 -19.38
C GLU A 516 20.66 -16.02 -18.03
N ARG A 517 20.68 -17.33 -17.81
CA ARG A 517 21.26 -17.93 -16.61
C ARG A 517 22.75 -17.68 -16.48
N VAL A 518 23.49 -17.82 -17.57
CA VAL A 518 24.93 -17.53 -17.62
C VAL A 518 25.18 -16.04 -17.38
N GLU A 519 24.41 -15.17 -18.02
CA GLU A 519 24.50 -13.72 -17.83
C GLU A 519 24.14 -13.29 -16.39
N TYR A 520 23.16 -13.96 -15.77
CA TYR A 520 22.80 -13.73 -14.36
C TYR A 520 23.89 -14.23 -13.41
N MET A 521 24.52 -15.35 -13.73
CA MET A 521 25.64 -15.89 -12.96
C MET A 521 26.90 -14.99 -13.07
N GLU A 522 27.17 -14.42 -14.24
CA GLU A 522 28.26 -13.46 -14.42
C GLU A 522 27.97 -12.15 -13.68
N LYS A 523 26.75 -11.60 -13.76
CA LYS A 523 26.31 -10.44 -12.99
C LYS A 523 26.37 -10.69 -11.48
N SER A 524 25.97 -11.88 -11.04
CA SER A 524 26.05 -12.28 -9.62
C SER A 524 27.50 -12.38 -9.14
N LYS A 525 28.40 -12.95 -9.94
CA LYS A 525 29.85 -12.97 -9.62
C LYS A 525 30.43 -11.56 -9.55
N HIS A 526 30.10 -10.71 -10.51
CA HIS A 526 30.57 -9.34 -10.52
C HIS A 526 30.08 -8.54 -9.29
N LEU A 527 28.80 -8.70 -8.92
CA LEU A 527 28.25 -8.13 -7.69
C LEU A 527 28.90 -8.68 -6.42
N GLN A 528 29.25 -9.96 -6.39
CA GLN A 528 29.98 -10.56 -5.27
C GLN A 528 31.42 -10.02 -5.16
N GLU A 529 32.08 -9.77 -6.27
CA GLU A 529 33.40 -9.14 -6.31
C GLU A 529 33.32 -7.69 -5.83
N GLN A 530 32.36 -6.90 -6.31
CA GLN A 530 32.13 -5.54 -5.84
C GLN A 530 31.80 -5.47 -4.34
N LEU A 531 30.97 -6.42 -3.84
CA LEU A 531 30.68 -6.55 -2.41
C LEU A 531 31.94 -6.90 -1.59
N LYS A 532 32.85 -7.67 -2.17
CA LYS A 532 34.12 -8.03 -1.52
C LYS A 532 35.07 -6.83 -1.50
N GLU A 533 35.14 -6.08 -2.60
CA GLU A 533 35.90 -4.83 -2.68
C GLU A 533 35.40 -3.78 -1.68
N LEU A 534 34.07 -3.53 -1.65
CA LEU A 534 33.44 -2.65 -0.69
C LEU A 534 33.66 -3.06 0.78
N LYS A 535 33.66 -4.39 1.06
CA LYS A 535 33.99 -4.87 2.40
C LYS A 535 35.42 -4.58 2.79
N THR A 536 36.39 -4.76 1.86
CA THR A 536 37.80 -4.46 2.13
C THR A 536 38.02 -2.95 2.31
N GLU A 537 37.28 -2.12 1.57
CA GLU A 537 37.32 -0.66 1.67
C GLU A 537 36.73 -0.17 3.01
N ILE A 538 35.61 -0.76 3.46
CA ILE A 538 35.02 -0.49 4.78
C ILE A 538 35.97 -0.95 5.90
N GLU A 539 36.65 -2.07 5.77
CA GLU A 539 37.65 -2.51 6.76
C GLU A 539 38.88 -1.59 6.79
N ALA A 540 39.32 -1.11 5.63
CA ALA A 540 40.41 -0.14 5.54
C ALA A 540 40.03 1.19 6.20
N LEU A 541 38.83 1.74 5.92
CA LEU A 541 38.31 2.95 6.56
C LEU A 541 38.12 2.78 8.07
N LYS A 542 37.68 1.62 8.53
CA LYS A 542 37.61 1.32 9.98
C LYS A 542 38.99 1.23 10.64
N LEU A 543 40.00 0.81 9.89
CA LEU A 543 41.38 0.77 10.37
C LEU A 543 41.95 2.17 10.45
N GLU A 544 41.71 3.03 9.45
CA GLU A 544 42.07 4.43 9.44
C GLU A 544 41.40 5.21 10.58
N GLU A 545 40.09 4.96 10.80
CA GLU A 545 39.35 5.57 11.93
C GLU A 545 39.91 5.13 13.29
N ARG A 546 40.32 3.85 13.44
CA ARG A 546 40.99 3.36 14.64
C ARG A 546 42.40 3.97 14.81
N GLN A 547 43.13 4.19 13.73
CA GLN A 547 44.46 4.83 13.77
C GLN A 547 44.34 6.34 14.06
N ALA A 548 43.32 7.02 13.50
CA ALA A 548 43.02 8.40 13.81
C ALA A 548 42.63 8.60 15.28
N ASN A 549 41.87 7.67 15.85
CA ASN A 549 41.46 7.69 17.25
C ASN A 549 42.60 7.33 18.23
N MET A 550 43.69 6.69 17.78
CA MET A 550 44.83 6.37 18.63
C MET A 550 45.95 7.45 18.58
N GLY A 551 45.82 8.49 17.76
CA GLY A 551 46.83 9.52 17.52
C GLY A 551 46.55 10.89 18.11
N ILE A 552 45.54 11.09 18.95
CA ILE A 552 45.26 12.40 19.56
C ILE A 552 45.76 12.44 20.99
N PRO A 553 46.88 13.20 21.28
CA PRO A 553 47.21 13.51 22.65
C PRO A 553 46.18 14.50 23.20
N THR A 554 45.59 14.15 24.32
CA THR A 554 44.78 15.02 25.16
C THR A 554 45.58 16.26 25.59
N ASN A 555 45.48 17.34 24.82
CA ASN A 555 45.67 18.73 25.28
C ASN A 555 45.79 19.67 24.06
N ALA A 556 44.66 20.12 23.53
CA ALA A 556 44.53 21.42 22.87
C ALA A 556 43.05 21.78 22.86
N THR A 557 42.66 22.69 23.72
CA THR A 557 41.45 23.48 23.58
C THR A 557 41.54 24.22 22.25
N MET A 558 40.83 23.73 21.24
CA MET A 558 40.53 24.53 20.05
C MET A 558 39.05 24.89 20.12
N GLU A 559 38.82 26.19 20.20
CA GLU A 559 37.55 26.82 19.96
C GLU A 559 37.08 26.43 18.54
N PHE A 560 36.11 25.56 18.49
CA PHE A 560 35.34 25.36 17.25
C PHE A 560 34.34 26.50 17.15
N SER A 561 34.50 27.34 16.16
CA SER A 561 33.48 28.28 15.73
C SER A 561 32.28 27.47 15.28
N ASP A 562 31.22 27.53 16.08
CA ASP A 562 29.87 27.03 15.76
C ASP A 562 29.29 27.78 14.54
N ASN A 563 29.51 27.25 13.37
CA ASN A 563 28.85 27.66 12.15
C ASN A 563 28.37 26.43 11.38
N ALA A 564 27.46 25.68 11.95
CA ALA A 564 26.53 24.80 11.21
C ALA A 564 25.57 24.13 12.21
N TYR A 565 24.32 24.37 12.06
CA TYR A 565 23.15 23.89 12.78
C TYR A 565 22.49 24.91 13.70
N THR A 566 21.89 25.91 13.10
CA THR A 566 20.70 26.53 13.68
C THR A 566 19.48 25.75 13.24
N PRO A 567 18.68 25.19 14.17
CA PRO A 567 17.38 24.64 13.81
C PRO A 567 16.49 25.78 13.32
N LEU A 568 15.74 25.53 12.27
CA LEU A 568 14.77 26.41 11.60
C LEU A 568 13.59 26.87 12.49
N SER A 569 13.79 27.01 13.81
CA SER A 569 12.76 27.42 14.77
C SER A 569 12.76 28.91 15.13
N ASN A 570 13.73 29.69 14.67
CA ASN A 570 13.86 31.08 15.11
C ASN A 570 13.21 32.13 14.22
N ASP A 571 12.80 31.80 12.99
CA ASP A 571 12.13 32.78 12.11
C ASP A 571 10.63 32.93 12.36
N ALA A 572 10.04 32.13 13.26
CA ALA A 572 8.65 32.27 13.70
C ALA A 572 8.41 33.52 14.57
N LYS A 573 9.46 34.27 14.93
CA LYS A 573 9.34 35.49 15.76
C LYS A 573 8.71 36.68 15.04
N CYS A 574 8.57 36.66 13.74
CA CYS A 574 7.96 37.75 12.97
C CYS A 574 6.46 37.92 13.19
N TRP A 575 5.83 37.00 13.93
CA TRP A 575 4.39 36.97 14.10
C TRP A 575 3.95 37.04 15.58
N SER A 576 4.59 37.89 16.34
CA SER A 576 4.17 38.10 17.73
C SER A 576 2.92 38.97 17.80
N ASN A 577 1.95 38.59 18.65
CA ASN A 577 0.75 39.39 19.00
C ASN A 577 1.10 40.57 19.92
N SER A 578 2.08 41.38 19.62
CA SER A 578 2.30 42.63 20.30
C SER A 578 1.48 43.75 19.63
N ALA A 579 1.10 44.73 20.35
CA ALA A 579 0.19 45.83 19.93
C ALA A 579 0.79 46.72 18.82
N GLY A 580 1.27 46.10 17.74
CA GLY A 580 1.84 46.72 16.58
C GLY A 580 1.48 45.93 15.31
N GLN A 581 1.64 46.53 14.18
CA GLN A 581 1.47 45.82 12.90
C GLN A 581 2.54 44.72 12.77
N THR A 582 2.12 43.49 12.67
CA THR A 582 3.01 42.34 12.39
C THR A 582 3.04 42.09 10.89
N THR A 583 4.21 42.03 10.29
CA THR A 583 4.38 41.88 8.84
C THR A 583 4.95 40.49 8.50
N PHE A 584 4.46 39.92 7.43
CA PHE A 584 4.85 38.63 6.86
C PHE A 584 5.45 38.86 5.47
N LEU A 585 6.46 38.15 5.11
CA LEU A 585 7.09 38.19 3.78
C LEU A 585 8.03 39.40 3.49
N GLU A 586 8.56 40.07 4.50
CA GLU A 586 9.57 41.10 4.23
C GLU A 586 10.94 40.57 3.73
N ASN A 587 11.20 39.26 3.89
CA ASN A 587 12.52 38.66 3.55
C ASN A 587 12.57 37.92 2.22
N MET A 588 11.65 38.18 1.28
CA MET A 588 11.71 37.52 -0.04
C MET A 588 12.73 38.15 -1.04
N ASP A 589 13.35 39.28 -0.71
CA ASP A 589 14.31 40.00 -1.60
C ASP A 589 15.78 39.86 -1.17
N ARG A 590 16.14 38.79 -0.42
CA ARG A 590 17.55 38.48 -0.12
C ARG A 590 17.92 37.03 -0.38
#